data_03f10fc4bb71c319dd7091e3d2e351ac
#
_entry.id   03f10fc4bb71c319dd7091e3d2e351ac
#
_cell.length_a   1.000
_cell.length_b   1.000
_cell.length_c   1.000
_cell.angle_alpha   90.00
_cell.angle_beta   90.00
_cell.angle_gamma   90.00
#
_symmetry.space_group_name_H-M   'P 1'
#
loop_
_entity.id
_entity.type
_entity.pdbx_description
1 polymer ?
#
loop_
_entity_poly.entity_id
_entity_poly.type
_entity_poly.pdbx_seq_one_letter_code
_entity_poly.pdbx_strand_id
1 'polypeptide(L)' 'MARTLRITLTRSMIGLSPKQEATVKALGLRRMNHSVMQEDSATVRGMVAKVSHVLQVTHEA' A
#
# COMPACT_ATOMS: atom_id res chain seq x y z
N MET A 1 19.40 -9.35 2.68
CA MET A 1 18.14 -10.09 2.59
C MET A 1 17.00 -9.13 2.40
N ALA A 2 16.08 -9.47 1.54
CA ALA A 2 14.92 -8.65 1.31
C ALA A 2 14.01 -8.68 2.53
N ARG A 3 13.50 -7.52 2.91
CA ARG A 3 12.47 -7.40 3.94
C ARG A 3 11.12 -7.37 3.26
N THR A 4 10.12 -7.84 3.95
CA THR A 4 8.77 -7.87 3.43
C THR A 4 7.91 -6.89 4.22
N LEU A 5 7.08 -6.16 3.49
CA LEU A 5 6.09 -5.27 4.08
C LEU A 5 4.70 -5.87 3.89
N ARG A 6 3.93 -5.89 4.94
CA ARG A 6 2.50 -6.19 4.84
C ARG A 6 1.76 -4.87 4.75
N ILE A 7 1.05 -4.67 3.66
CA ILE A 7 0.31 -3.45 3.40
C ILE A 7 -1.16 -3.77 3.44
N THR A 8 -1.89 -3.09 4.30
CA THR A 8 -3.34 -3.31 4.48
C THR A 8 -4.07 -2.02 4.15
N LEU A 9 -5.10 -2.12 3.34
CA LEU A 9 -5.96 -1.00 3.04
C LEU A 9 -6.96 -0.82 4.19
N THR A 10 -6.75 0.22 4.99
CA THR A 10 -7.55 0.44 6.20
C THR A 10 -8.68 1.44 6.00
N ARG A 11 -8.64 2.21 4.92
CA ARG A 11 -9.67 3.20 4.62
C ARG A 11 -10.19 3.02 3.20
N SER A 12 -11.39 3.52 2.95
CA SER A 12 -11.98 3.48 1.63
C SER A 12 -11.15 4.26 0.63
N MET A 13 -11.12 3.78 -0.61
CA MET A 13 -10.51 4.53 -1.71
C MET A 13 -11.38 5.66 -2.22
N ILE A 14 -12.60 5.81 -1.70
CA ILE A 14 -13.49 6.92 -2.07
C ILE A 14 -12.83 8.23 -1.64
N GLY A 15 -12.72 9.16 -2.58
CA GLY A 15 -12.09 10.44 -2.31
C GLY A 15 -10.61 10.51 -2.66
N LEU A 16 -10.00 9.41 -3.06
CA LEU A 16 -8.63 9.43 -3.57
C LEU A 16 -8.60 10.04 -4.97
N SER A 17 -7.52 10.75 -5.27
CA SER A 17 -7.30 11.21 -6.63
C SER A 17 -7.04 10.02 -7.56
N PRO A 18 -7.23 10.17 -8.89
CA PRO A 18 -6.92 9.07 -9.81
C PRO A 18 -5.51 8.55 -9.70
N LYS A 19 -4.54 9.42 -9.41
CA LYS A 19 -3.15 9.00 -9.24
C LYS A 19 -2.96 8.17 -7.98
N GLN A 20 -3.60 8.57 -6.89
CA GLN A 20 -3.55 7.82 -5.64
C GLN A 20 -4.22 6.46 -5.78
N GLU A 21 -5.37 6.44 -6.44
CA GLU A 21 -6.08 5.19 -6.70
C GLU A 21 -5.24 4.24 -7.54
N ALA A 22 -4.60 4.75 -8.58
CA ALA A 22 -3.71 3.95 -9.41
C ALA A 22 -2.54 3.38 -8.59
N THR A 23 -2.00 4.17 -7.66
CA THR A 23 -0.92 3.73 -6.78
C THR A 23 -1.37 2.59 -5.89
N VAL A 24 -2.54 2.70 -5.30
CA VAL A 24 -3.09 1.63 -4.46
C VAL A 24 -3.30 0.35 -5.27
N LYS A 25 -3.83 0.47 -6.47
CA LYS A 25 -4.03 -0.68 -7.36
C LYS A 25 -2.70 -1.30 -7.77
N ALA A 26 -1.68 -0.48 -7.99
CA ALA A 26 -0.35 -0.98 -8.35
C ALA A 26 0.28 -1.78 -7.20
N LEU A 27 -0.09 -1.46 -5.95
CA LEU A 27 0.35 -2.24 -4.80
C LEU A 27 -0.40 -3.57 -4.67
N GLY A 28 -1.48 -3.75 -5.41
CA GLY A 28 -2.26 -4.98 -5.38
C GLY A 28 -3.50 -4.91 -4.49
N LEU A 29 -3.76 -3.77 -3.88
CA LEU A 29 -4.90 -3.60 -3.00
C LEU A 29 -6.13 -3.22 -3.79
N ARG A 30 -7.26 -3.85 -3.50
CA ARG A 30 -8.52 -3.63 -4.24
C ARG A 30 -9.71 -3.36 -3.36
N ARG A 31 -9.67 -3.74 -2.10
CA ARG A 31 -10.79 -3.53 -1.18
C ARG A 31 -10.30 -3.20 0.20
N MET A 32 -11.21 -2.64 0.98
CA MET A 32 -10.94 -2.35 2.38
C MET A 32 -10.57 -3.63 3.13
N ASN A 33 -9.62 -3.51 4.03
CA ASN A 33 -9.09 -4.61 4.82
C ASN A 33 -8.35 -5.68 4.02
N HIS A 34 -8.10 -5.42 2.73
CA HIS A 34 -7.28 -6.30 1.92
C HIS A 34 -5.81 -6.07 2.27
N SER A 35 -5.08 -7.16 2.48
CA SER A 35 -3.66 -7.11 2.79
C SER A 35 -2.86 -7.76 1.69
N VAL A 36 -1.71 -7.18 1.38
CA VAL A 36 -0.77 -7.77 0.43
C VAL A 36 0.63 -7.73 1.02
N MET A 37 1.47 -8.65 0.58
CA MET A 37 2.87 -8.69 0.95
C MET A 37 3.69 -8.15 -0.20
N GLN A 38 4.52 -7.17 0.08
CA GLN A 38 5.39 -6.56 -0.92
C GLN A 38 6.82 -6.57 -0.41
N GLU A 39 7.76 -6.68 -1.34
CA GLU A 39 9.16 -6.57 -1.00
C GLU A 39 9.48 -5.13 -0.60
N ASP A 40 10.26 -4.98 0.45
CA ASP A 40 10.67 -3.67 0.93
C ASP A 40 11.72 -3.08 -0.01
N SER A 41 11.29 -2.23 -0.92
CA SER A 41 12.14 -1.56 -1.87
C SER A 41 11.83 -0.07 -1.88
N ALA A 42 12.74 0.71 -2.43
CA ALA A 42 12.55 2.16 -2.56
C ALA A 42 11.29 2.48 -3.37
N THR A 43 11.02 1.68 -4.42
CA THR A 43 9.83 1.86 -5.25
C THR A 43 8.55 1.67 -4.45
N VAL A 44 8.47 0.57 -3.69
CA VAL A 44 7.31 0.26 -2.87
C VAL A 44 7.14 1.31 -1.77
N ARG A 45 8.21 1.70 -1.12
CA ARG A 45 8.16 2.74 -0.09
C ARG A 45 7.65 4.06 -0.64
N GLY A 46 8.08 4.43 -1.84
CA GLY A 46 7.61 5.65 -2.50
C GLY A 46 6.11 5.60 -2.80
N MET A 47 5.63 4.46 -3.27
CA MET A 47 4.20 4.29 -3.53
C MET A 47 3.38 4.33 -2.24
N VAL A 48 3.85 3.66 -1.20
CA VAL A 48 3.16 3.66 0.09
C VAL A 48 3.09 5.06 0.68
N ALA A 49 4.18 5.82 0.59
CA ALA A 49 4.22 7.18 1.13
C ALA A 49 3.16 8.09 0.51
N LYS A 50 2.82 7.89 -0.76
CA LYS A 50 1.82 8.71 -1.44
C LYS A 50 0.41 8.46 -0.93
N VAL A 51 0.13 7.27 -0.42
CA VAL A 51 -1.21 6.87 0.01
C VAL A 51 -1.22 6.34 1.45
N SER A 52 -0.23 6.70 2.23
CA SER A 52 -0.09 6.20 3.60
C SER A 52 -1.29 6.52 4.50
N HIS A 53 -2.02 7.58 4.17
CA HIS A 53 -3.19 7.98 4.96
C HIS A 53 -4.35 6.98 4.88
N VAL A 54 -4.34 6.08 3.89
CA VAL A 54 -5.37 5.05 3.75
C VAL A 54 -4.82 3.64 3.97
N LEU A 55 -3.53 3.53 4.25
CA LEU A 55 -2.86 2.24 4.41
C LEU A 55 -2.28 2.09 5.80
N GLN A 56 -2.17 0.84 6.22
CA GLN A 56 -1.38 0.47 7.36
C GLN A 56 -0.27 -0.46 6.88
N VAL A 57 0.96 -0.15 7.25
CA VAL A 57 2.12 -0.93 6.83
C VAL A 57 2.75 -1.58 8.06
N THR A 58 2.95 -2.89 7.97
CA THR A 58 3.65 -3.65 8.99
C THR A 58 4.92 -4.21 8.38
N HIS A 59 6.03 -4.03 9.05
CA HIS A 59 7.30 -4.60 8.60
C HIS A 59 7.40 -6.03 9.07
N GLU A 60 7.51 -6.94 8.11
CA GLU A 60 7.71 -8.36 8.37
C GLU A 60 9.17 -8.68 8.07
N ALA A 61 9.81 -9.34 8.95
CA ALA A 61 11.21 -9.75 8.75
C ALA A 61 11.30 -11.04 7.97
#